data_af9f16556df4c291a7097c8c5384a551
#
_entry.id   af9f16556df4c291a7097c8c5384a551
#
_cell.length_a   1.000
_cell.length_b   1.000
_cell.length_c   1.000
_cell.angle_alpha   90.00
_cell.angle_beta   90.00
_cell.angle_gamma   90.00
#
_symmetry.space_group_name_H-M   'P 1'
#
loop_
_entity.id
_entity.type
_entity.pdbx_description
1 polymer ?
#
loop_
_entity_poly.entity_id
_entity_poly.type
_entity_poly.pdbx_seq_one_letter_code
_entity_poly.pdbx_strand_id
1 'polypeptide(L)'
;GFDPVKKPVRVEQENHLGDFVMRTSATGIESVEVKARLVRREADRFVVDVANAPAAIGKDGIELLERAPGVWIDGEKISINGKSGSKVYVNDRELRMEPEQLLTYLRSLRAEEIQKIEVVPTSGADYDADSAGGIIRITLKKRRENGVNGSVAFNTTQGEIVHRYNPSANINLHSGRVDFYASAWGSFGKDETTTGEQTRYEAADK
;
A
#
# COMPACT_ATOMS: atom_id res chain seq x y z
N GLY A 1 -36.24 11.82 -18.25
CA GLY A 1 -37.63 12.22 -17.95
C GLY A 1 -37.81 13.73 -17.99
N PHE A 2 -39.01 14.19 -17.69
CA PHE A 2 -39.32 15.61 -17.59
C PHE A 2 -39.81 15.91 -16.18
N ASP A 3 -39.54 17.11 -15.69
CA ASP A 3 -40.07 17.54 -14.40
C ASP A 3 -41.58 17.72 -14.46
N PRO A 4 -42.34 17.29 -13.44
CA PRO A 4 -43.79 17.46 -13.43
C PRO A 4 -44.17 18.95 -13.28
N VAL A 5 -44.95 19.44 -14.22
CA VAL A 5 -45.49 20.82 -14.17
C VAL A 5 -46.90 20.75 -13.59
N LYS A 6 -47.14 21.45 -12.47
CA LYS A 6 -48.48 21.60 -11.84
C LYS A 6 -48.94 23.04 -12.01
N LYS A 7 -50.07 23.23 -12.68
CA LYS A 7 -50.70 24.56 -12.87
C LYS A 7 -52.09 24.52 -12.26
N PRO A 8 -52.41 25.35 -11.28
CA PRO A 8 -53.78 25.41 -10.75
C PRO A 8 -54.69 26.06 -11.79
N VAL A 9 -55.81 25.42 -12.07
CA VAL A 9 -56.79 25.90 -13.03
C VAL A 9 -58.12 26.03 -12.32
N ARG A 10 -58.82 27.18 -12.47
CA ARG A 10 -60.23 27.36 -12.13
C ARG A 10 -61.03 26.81 -13.29
N VAL A 11 -61.96 25.91 -12.99
CA VAL A 11 -62.85 25.33 -14.00
C VAL A 11 -63.91 26.38 -14.32
N GLU A 12 -63.87 26.92 -15.56
CA GLU A 12 -64.85 27.80 -16.16
C GLU A 12 -65.40 27.12 -17.42
N GLN A 13 -66.42 27.74 -18.09
CA GLN A 13 -67.05 27.10 -19.26
C GLN A 13 -66.08 26.88 -20.44
N GLU A 14 -65.05 27.72 -20.59
CA GLU A 14 -63.95 27.54 -21.51
C GLU A 14 -62.64 27.88 -20.80
N ASN A 15 -61.69 26.90 -20.82
CA ASN A 15 -60.38 27.11 -20.21
C ASN A 15 -59.28 27.00 -21.28
N HIS A 16 -58.62 28.11 -21.57
CA HIS A 16 -57.38 28.13 -22.34
C HIS A 16 -56.19 27.88 -21.41
N LEU A 17 -55.64 26.69 -21.46
CA LEU A 17 -54.55 26.29 -20.58
C LEU A 17 -53.16 26.84 -21.01
N GLY A 18 -53.08 27.38 -22.23
CA GLY A 18 -51.83 27.89 -22.81
C GLY A 18 -50.75 26.76 -22.98
N ASP A 19 -49.55 27.17 -23.35
CA ASP A 19 -48.46 26.24 -23.59
C ASP A 19 -47.84 25.74 -22.28
N PHE A 20 -47.57 24.45 -22.23
CA PHE A 20 -46.81 23.83 -21.15
C PHE A 20 -45.37 23.57 -21.62
N VAL A 21 -44.45 24.34 -21.11
CA VAL A 21 -43.02 24.12 -21.35
C VAL A 21 -42.51 23.13 -20.33
N MET A 22 -42.25 21.90 -20.78
CA MET A 22 -41.63 20.89 -19.94
C MET A 22 -40.11 21.06 -19.98
N ARG A 23 -39.49 21.09 -18.80
CA ARG A 23 -38.05 21.07 -18.68
C ARG A 23 -37.59 19.61 -18.54
N THR A 24 -36.55 19.25 -19.28
CA THR A 24 -35.90 17.94 -19.10
C THR A 24 -35.36 17.82 -17.68
N SER A 25 -35.86 16.86 -16.95
CA SER A 25 -35.26 16.48 -15.68
C SER A 25 -33.88 15.89 -15.98
N ALA A 26 -32.83 16.66 -15.75
CA ALA A 26 -31.51 16.12 -15.67
C ALA A 26 -31.47 15.29 -14.38
N THR A 27 -31.73 13.97 -14.50
CA THR A 27 -31.38 13.04 -13.44
C THR A 27 -29.86 13.16 -13.32
N GLY A 28 -29.40 13.90 -12.33
CA GLY A 28 -28.00 13.87 -11.96
C GLY A 28 -27.65 12.40 -11.74
N ILE A 29 -26.88 11.83 -12.65
CA ILE A 29 -26.22 10.56 -12.36
C ILE A 29 -25.33 10.92 -11.18
N GLU A 30 -25.71 10.47 -9.98
CA GLU A 30 -24.79 10.50 -8.85
C GLU A 30 -23.48 9.92 -9.38
N SER A 31 -22.43 10.72 -9.33
CA SER A 31 -21.12 10.26 -9.75
C SER A 31 -20.85 8.99 -8.95
N VAL A 32 -20.79 7.86 -9.64
CA VAL A 32 -20.34 6.62 -9.03
C VAL A 32 -18.90 6.88 -8.61
N GLU A 33 -18.72 7.20 -7.35
CA GLU A 33 -17.42 7.32 -6.75
C GLU A 33 -16.80 5.92 -6.80
N VAL A 34 -16.05 5.66 -7.87
CA VAL A 34 -15.24 4.44 -7.97
C VAL A 34 -14.15 4.57 -6.92
N LYS A 35 -14.43 4.13 -5.70
CA LYS A 35 -13.42 3.99 -4.67
C LYS A 35 -12.34 3.07 -5.23
N ALA A 36 -11.18 3.63 -5.52
CA ALA A 36 -10.05 2.88 -6.03
C ALA A 36 -9.76 1.72 -5.08
N ARG A 37 -9.79 0.50 -5.60
CA ARG A 37 -9.45 -0.69 -4.82
C ARG A 37 -7.95 -0.64 -4.54
N LEU A 38 -7.56 -0.88 -3.30
CA LEU A 38 -6.16 -0.93 -2.90
C LEU A 38 -5.37 -1.93 -3.76
N VAL A 39 -5.96 -3.09 -4.06
CA VAL A 39 -5.32 -4.14 -4.85
C VAL A 39 -6.12 -4.41 -6.11
N ARG A 40 -5.42 -4.42 -7.26
CA ARG A 40 -5.96 -4.86 -8.54
C ARG A 40 -5.05 -5.92 -9.17
N ARG A 41 -5.65 -6.81 -9.93
CA ARG A 41 -4.93 -7.81 -10.71
C ARG A 41 -4.77 -7.32 -12.15
N GLU A 42 -3.57 -7.40 -12.68
CA GLU A 42 -3.26 -7.25 -14.09
C GLU A 42 -2.90 -8.63 -14.69
N ALA A 43 -2.59 -8.69 -15.99
CA ALA A 43 -2.40 -9.96 -16.67
C ALA A 43 -1.25 -10.81 -16.08
N ASP A 44 -0.16 -10.15 -15.68
CA ASP A 44 1.10 -10.75 -15.23
C ASP A 44 1.50 -10.40 -13.79
N ARG A 45 0.76 -9.49 -13.14
CA ARG A 45 1.12 -8.92 -11.86
C ARG A 45 -0.07 -8.53 -11.00
N PHE A 46 0.19 -8.32 -9.72
CA PHE A 46 -0.72 -7.64 -8.81
C PHE A 46 -0.20 -6.22 -8.54
N VAL A 47 -1.09 -5.26 -8.56
CA VAL A 47 -0.77 -3.85 -8.30
C VAL A 47 -1.50 -3.41 -7.05
N VAL A 48 -0.74 -2.97 -6.06
CA VAL A 48 -1.26 -2.28 -4.86
C VAL A 48 -1.19 -0.78 -5.16
N ASP A 49 -2.32 -0.17 -5.45
CA ASP A 49 -2.42 1.27 -5.75
C ASP A 49 -2.51 2.06 -4.44
N VAL A 50 -1.35 2.47 -3.95
CA VAL A 50 -1.22 3.14 -2.65
C VAL A 50 -1.66 4.59 -2.73
N ALA A 51 -1.34 5.27 -3.83
CA ALA A 51 -1.58 6.70 -3.98
C ALA A 51 -3.05 7.09 -3.94
N ASN A 52 -3.92 6.20 -4.44
CA ASN A 52 -5.34 6.47 -4.63
C ASN A 52 -6.24 5.72 -3.63
N ALA A 53 -5.66 4.93 -2.72
CA ALA A 53 -6.42 4.12 -1.79
C ALA A 53 -6.41 4.69 -0.37
N PRO A 54 -7.55 5.18 0.16
CA PRO A 54 -7.65 5.64 1.55
C PRO A 54 -7.26 4.58 2.57
N ALA A 55 -7.45 3.29 2.24
CA ALA A 55 -7.07 2.17 3.09
C ALA A 55 -5.56 1.98 3.27
N ALA A 56 -4.73 2.72 2.52
CA ALA A 56 -3.28 2.70 2.63
C ALA A 56 -2.75 3.71 3.65
N ILE A 57 -3.53 4.73 4.01
CA ILE A 57 -3.10 5.82 4.89
C ILE A 57 -2.57 5.28 6.21
N GLY A 58 -1.40 5.78 6.62
CA GLY A 58 -0.75 5.43 7.89
C GLY A 58 -0.06 4.07 7.91
N LYS A 59 -0.06 3.33 6.80
CA LYS A 59 0.62 2.04 6.68
C LYS A 59 2.07 2.19 6.27
N ASP A 60 2.87 1.18 6.59
CA ASP A 60 4.22 1.05 6.11
C ASP A 60 4.32 0.13 4.88
N GLY A 61 5.52 0.05 4.29
CA GLY A 61 5.75 -0.76 3.09
C GLY A 61 5.53 -2.25 3.31
N ILE A 62 5.79 -2.78 4.51
CA ILE A 62 5.55 -4.18 4.86
C ILE A 62 4.05 -4.47 4.92
N GLU A 63 3.30 -3.67 5.67
CA GLU A 63 1.86 -3.81 5.79
C GLU A 63 1.13 -3.71 4.44
N LEU A 64 1.68 -2.91 3.52
CA LEU A 64 1.15 -2.80 2.17
C LEU A 64 1.51 -4.03 1.31
N LEU A 65 2.71 -4.58 1.46
CA LEU A 65 3.14 -5.80 0.78
C LEU A 65 2.33 -7.02 1.21
N GLU A 66 2.03 -7.16 2.49
CA GLU A 66 1.19 -8.25 3.02
C GLU A 66 -0.24 -8.24 2.46
N ARG A 67 -0.69 -7.10 1.94
CA ARG A 67 -1.98 -6.99 1.27
C ARG A 67 -1.95 -7.45 -0.19
N ALA A 68 -0.77 -7.59 -0.76
CA ALA A 68 -0.64 -8.10 -2.12
C ALA A 68 -0.86 -9.62 -2.15
N PRO A 69 -1.75 -10.13 -3.01
CA PRO A 69 -2.00 -11.57 -3.10
C PRO A 69 -0.73 -12.36 -3.41
N GLY A 70 -0.53 -13.45 -2.68
CA GLY A 70 0.60 -14.34 -2.87
C GLY A 70 1.90 -13.90 -2.22
N VAL A 71 1.94 -12.74 -1.57
CA VAL A 71 3.10 -12.30 -0.78
C VAL A 71 2.98 -12.84 0.64
N TRP A 72 4.05 -13.44 1.12
CA TRP A 72 4.19 -13.96 2.49
C TRP A 72 5.50 -13.46 3.06
N ILE A 73 5.44 -12.94 4.27
CA ILE A 73 6.59 -12.46 5.02
C ILE A 73 6.70 -13.33 6.26
N ASP A 74 7.78 -14.12 6.33
CA ASP A 74 8.06 -15.02 7.44
C ASP A 74 9.45 -14.72 8.00
N GLY A 75 9.47 -14.18 9.20
CA GLY A 75 10.70 -13.71 9.83
C GLY A 75 11.37 -12.64 8.95
N GLU A 76 12.53 -13.00 8.39
CA GLU A 76 13.35 -12.11 7.55
C GLU A 76 13.15 -12.35 6.04
N LYS A 77 12.29 -13.29 5.65
CA LYS A 77 12.16 -13.73 4.26
C LYS A 77 10.86 -13.24 3.64
N ILE A 78 10.99 -12.67 2.45
CA ILE A 78 9.85 -12.36 1.60
C ILE A 78 9.74 -13.46 0.54
N SER A 79 8.56 -14.04 0.42
CA SER A 79 8.26 -15.05 -0.60
C SER A 79 7.02 -14.65 -1.41
N ILE A 80 7.01 -15.03 -2.68
CA ILE A 80 5.90 -14.82 -3.59
C ILE A 80 5.41 -16.18 -4.07
N ASN A 81 4.15 -16.52 -3.80
CA ASN A 81 3.54 -17.82 -4.10
C ASN A 81 4.37 -19.00 -3.58
N GLY A 82 4.96 -18.87 -2.38
CA GLY A 82 5.80 -19.89 -1.76
C GLY A 82 7.22 -20.00 -2.31
N LYS A 83 7.59 -19.15 -3.28
CA LYS A 83 8.96 -19.09 -3.81
C LYS A 83 9.77 -18.05 -3.05
N SER A 84 10.90 -18.46 -2.47
CA SER A 84 11.85 -17.57 -1.80
C SER A 84 12.83 -16.94 -2.82
N GLY A 85 13.53 -15.88 -2.41
CA GLY A 85 14.50 -15.20 -3.26
C GLY A 85 13.88 -14.20 -4.22
N SER A 86 12.78 -13.56 -3.81
CA SER A 86 12.20 -12.45 -4.55
C SER A 86 13.13 -11.23 -4.53
N LYS A 87 13.30 -10.59 -5.70
CA LYS A 87 14.08 -9.36 -5.85
C LYS A 87 13.17 -8.15 -5.61
N VAL A 88 13.71 -7.16 -4.91
CA VAL A 88 12.98 -5.92 -4.62
C VAL A 88 13.64 -4.75 -5.36
N TYR A 89 12.82 -3.99 -6.08
CA TYR A 89 13.21 -2.80 -6.80
C TYR A 89 12.50 -1.58 -6.25
N VAL A 90 13.23 -0.49 -6.09
CA VAL A 90 12.65 0.82 -5.74
C VAL A 90 13.05 1.83 -6.82
N ASN A 91 12.05 2.44 -7.46
CA ASN A 91 12.24 3.33 -8.61
C ASN A 91 13.15 2.71 -9.68
N ASP A 92 12.88 1.44 -10.02
CA ASP A 92 13.60 0.63 -11.02
C ASP A 92 15.06 0.29 -10.68
N ARG A 93 15.48 0.54 -9.44
CA ARG A 93 16.80 0.12 -8.92
C ARG A 93 16.64 -1.08 -8.00
N GLU A 94 17.38 -2.15 -8.27
CA GLU A 94 17.44 -3.32 -7.41
C GLU A 94 18.06 -2.97 -6.05
N LEU A 95 17.37 -3.34 -4.98
CA LEU A 95 17.90 -3.24 -3.62
C LEU A 95 18.67 -4.52 -3.30
N ARG A 96 19.98 -4.39 -3.26
CA ARG A 96 20.89 -5.49 -2.87
C ARG A 96 21.25 -5.33 -1.40
N MET A 97 20.37 -5.79 -0.54
CA MET A 97 20.48 -5.71 0.92
C MET A 97 20.31 -7.09 1.53
N GLU A 98 20.89 -7.29 2.71
CA GLU A 98 20.60 -8.48 3.51
C GLU A 98 19.11 -8.49 3.92
N PRO A 99 18.50 -9.66 4.10
CA PRO A 99 17.05 -9.79 4.32
C PRO A 99 16.54 -8.93 5.49
N GLU A 100 17.24 -8.91 6.60
CA GLU A 100 16.87 -8.09 7.77
C GLU A 100 16.88 -6.59 7.47
N GLN A 101 17.93 -6.14 6.78
CA GLN A 101 18.07 -4.73 6.37
C GLN A 101 16.97 -4.32 5.38
N LEU A 102 16.64 -5.20 4.44
CA LEU A 102 15.58 -5.00 3.47
C LEU A 102 14.23 -4.80 4.17
N LEU A 103 13.87 -5.66 5.12
CA LEU A 103 12.64 -5.52 5.87
C LEU A 103 12.61 -4.24 6.70
N THR A 104 13.71 -3.89 7.34
CA THR A 104 13.83 -2.65 8.10
C THR A 104 13.65 -1.43 7.19
N TYR A 105 14.24 -1.45 6.01
CA TYR A 105 14.06 -0.41 5.00
C TYR A 105 12.60 -0.33 4.55
N LEU A 106 11.95 -1.44 4.23
CA LEU A 106 10.56 -1.48 3.81
C LEU A 106 9.60 -0.96 4.89
N ARG A 107 9.86 -1.23 6.16
CA ARG A 107 9.12 -0.65 7.30
C ARG A 107 9.32 0.86 7.42
N SER A 108 10.47 1.39 6.99
CA SER A 108 10.70 2.83 7.00
C SER A 108 9.94 3.59 5.92
N LEU A 109 9.53 2.90 4.84
CA LEU A 109 8.74 3.50 3.76
C LEU A 109 7.29 3.71 4.21
N ARG A 110 6.84 4.95 4.15
CA ARG A 110 5.46 5.30 4.49
C ARG A 110 4.57 5.25 3.25
N ALA A 111 3.31 4.88 3.44
CA ALA A 111 2.32 4.86 2.36
C ALA A 111 2.20 6.19 1.62
N GLU A 112 2.40 7.30 2.33
CA GLU A 112 2.37 8.65 1.79
C GLU A 112 3.45 8.89 0.73
N GLU A 113 4.56 8.17 0.81
CA GLU A 113 5.71 8.27 -0.11
C GLU A 113 5.58 7.29 -1.28
N ILE A 114 4.78 6.23 -1.11
CA ILE A 114 4.61 5.18 -2.12
C ILE A 114 3.50 5.57 -3.09
N GLN A 115 3.77 5.46 -4.38
CA GLN A 115 2.77 5.60 -5.44
C GLN A 115 2.02 4.28 -5.66
N LYS A 116 2.78 3.20 -5.90
CA LYS A 116 2.26 1.85 -6.13
C LYS A 116 3.31 0.80 -5.78
N ILE A 117 2.83 -0.41 -5.50
CA ILE A 117 3.65 -1.61 -5.38
C ILE A 117 3.15 -2.61 -6.41
N GLU A 118 4.06 -3.14 -7.21
CA GLU A 118 3.76 -4.18 -8.20
C GLU A 118 4.43 -5.49 -7.75
N VAL A 119 3.67 -6.55 -7.71
CA VAL A 119 4.16 -7.91 -7.39
C VAL A 119 4.03 -8.76 -8.64
N VAL A 120 5.16 -9.19 -9.18
CA VAL A 120 5.28 -10.04 -10.37
C VAL A 120 5.67 -11.43 -9.93
N PRO A 121 4.74 -12.41 -9.89
CA PRO A 121 5.00 -13.74 -9.35
C PRO A 121 5.94 -14.58 -10.21
N THR A 122 6.05 -14.26 -11.48
CA THR A 122 6.91 -14.97 -12.43
C THR A 122 7.69 -13.95 -13.22
N SER A 123 9.01 -14.00 -13.12
CA SER A 123 9.89 -13.16 -13.93
C SER A 123 9.71 -13.53 -15.40
N GLY A 124 9.36 -12.53 -16.21
CA GLY A 124 9.33 -12.65 -17.68
C GLY A 124 10.73 -12.56 -18.28
N ALA A 125 10.80 -12.59 -19.60
CA ALA A 125 12.08 -12.49 -20.35
C ALA A 125 12.84 -11.17 -20.14
N ASP A 126 12.17 -10.17 -19.57
CA ASP A 126 12.74 -8.84 -19.29
C ASP A 126 13.59 -8.79 -18.01
N TYR A 127 13.64 -9.90 -17.26
CA TYR A 127 14.33 -9.99 -15.98
C TYR A 127 15.37 -11.10 -15.98
N ASP A 128 16.41 -10.93 -15.17
CA ASP A 128 17.46 -11.91 -15.00
C ASP A 128 16.90 -13.29 -14.58
N ALA A 129 17.51 -14.35 -15.10
CA ALA A 129 17.14 -15.74 -14.78
C ALA A 129 17.20 -16.07 -13.29
N ASP A 130 17.92 -15.28 -12.51
CA ASP A 130 18.11 -15.34 -11.05
C ASP A 130 16.89 -14.83 -10.28
N SER A 131 15.86 -14.26 -10.97
CA SER A 131 14.63 -13.76 -10.35
C SER A 131 13.54 -14.83 -10.21
N ALA A 132 13.94 -16.10 -10.04
CA ALA A 132 13.02 -17.24 -9.93
C ALA A 132 11.99 -17.11 -8.80
N GLY A 133 12.30 -16.33 -7.75
CA GLY A 133 11.42 -16.04 -6.62
C GLY A 133 10.36 -14.97 -6.89
N GLY A 134 10.34 -14.38 -8.09
CA GLY A 134 9.45 -13.26 -8.44
C GLY A 134 10.06 -11.90 -8.11
N ILE A 135 9.32 -10.84 -8.43
CA ILE A 135 9.81 -9.47 -8.34
C ILE A 135 8.78 -8.60 -7.62
N ILE A 136 9.27 -7.77 -6.73
CA ILE A 136 8.52 -6.71 -6.06
C ILE A 136 9.08 -5.37 -6.56
N ARG A 137 8.24 -4.54 -7.16
CA ARG A 137 8.62 -3.21 -7.62
C ARG A 137 7.85 -2.16 -6.86
N ILE A 138 8.55 -1.30 -6.15
CA ILE A 138 7.98 -0.18 -5.41
C ILE A 138 8.28 1.10 -6.18
N THR A 139 7.23 1.79 -6.58
CA THR A 139 7.33 3.11 -7.21
C THR A 139 7.00 4.16 -6.17
N LEU A 140 7.95 5.05 -5.90
CA LEU A 140 7.73 6.18 -5.01
C LEU A 140 7.08 7.34 -5.75
N LYS A 141 6.32 8.16 -5.05
CA LYS A 141 5.70 9.37 -5.61
C LYS A 141 6.77 10.34 -6.06
N LYS A 142 6.72 10.73 -7.33
CA LYS A 142 7.56 11.81 -7.83
C LYS A 142 6.97 13.14 -7.37
N ARG A 143 7.69 13.88 -6.56
CA ARG A 143 7.34 15.26 -6.24
C ARG A 143 7.73 16.15 -7.40
N ARG A 144 6.78 16.92 -7.92
CA ARG A 144 6.99 17.84 -9.06
C ARG A 144 7.49 19.22 -8.63
N GLU A 145 7.46 19.51 -7.35
CA GLU A 145 7.84 20.82 -6.83
C GLU A 145 9.27 20.80 -6.29
N ASN A 146 10.04 21.81 -6.65
CA ASN A 146 11.36 22.03 -6.06
C ASN A 146 11.19 22.23 -4.55
N GLY A 147 11.96 21.54 -3.77
CA GLY A 147 11.88 21.64 -2.33
C GLY A 147 12.61 20.55 -1.58
N VAL A 148 12.68 20.74 -0.28
CA VAL A 148 13.20 19.75 0.66
C VAL A 148 12.02 19.19 1.45
N ASN A 149 11.94 17.88 1.50
CA ASN A 149 10.95 17.19 2.32
C ASN A 149 11.63 16.07 3.08
N GLY A 150 11.20 15.87 4.30
CA GLY A 150 11.67 14.76 5.11
C GLY A 150 10.59 14.28 6.05
N SER A 151 10.76 13.09 6.54
CA SER A 151 9.95 12.55 7.64
C SER A 151 10.85 11.90 8.67
N VAL A 152 10.39 11.94 9.92
CA VAL A 152 10.98 11.20 11.02
C VAL A 152 9.87 10.32 11.60
N ALA A 153 10.12 9.04 11.70
CA ALA A 153 9.18 8.12 12.31
C ALA A 153 9.88 7.36 13.44
N PHE A 154 9.13 7.10 14.47
CA PHE A 154 9.56 6.32 15.61
C PHE A 154 8.52 5.24 15.88
N ASN A 155 8.87 4.01 15.58
CA ASN A 155 8.02 2.86 15.84
C ASN A 155 8.54 2.15 17.10
N THR A 156 7.64 1.78 17.99
CA THR A 156 7.96 1.00 19.17
C THR A 156 7.06 -0.23 19.25
N THR A 157 7.65 -1.36 19.48
CA THR A 157 6.96 -2.60 19.79
C THR A 157 7.25 -2.92 21.24
N GLN A 158 6.20 -2.97 22.06
CA GLN A 158 6.31 -3.31 23.47
C GLN A 158 5.49 -4.58 23.76
N GLY A 159 6.13 -5.58 24.28
CA GLY A 159 5.54 -6.82 24.76
C GLY A 159 6.14 -7.21 26.09
N GLU A 160 5.65 -8.28 26.72
CA GLU A 160 6.19 -8.75 28.00
C GLU A 160 7.65 -9.21 27.89
N ILE A 161 8.08 -9.67 26.71
CA ILE A 161 9.40 -10.29 26.49
C ILE A 161 10.23 -9.51 25.46
N VAL A 162 9.57 -8.67 24.63
CA VAL A 162 10.22 -7.98 23.52
C VAL A 162 9.99 -6.49 23.63
N HIS A 163 11.09 -5.74 23.68
CA HIS A 163 11.07 -4.27 23.58
C HIS A 163 11.93 -3.87 22.39
N ARG A 164 11.31 -3.36 21.33
CA ARG A 164 12.00 -2.95 20.12
C ARG A 164 11.66 -1.52 19.73
N TYR A 165 12.66 -0.74 19.42
CA TYR A 165 12.56 0.66 18.98
C TYR A 165 13.14 0.77 17.57
N ASN A 166 12.35 1.26 16.64
CA ASN A 166 12.74 1.40 15.24
C ASN A 166 12.62 2.88 14.81
N PRO A 167 13.61 3.72 15.11
CA PRO A 167 13.65 5.06 14.54
C PRO A 167 13.98 5.01 13.06
N SER A 168 13.34 5.86 12.28
CA SER A 168 13.68 6.09 10.88
C SER A 168 13.56 7.56 10.53
N ALA A 169 14.41 8.01 9.64
CA ALA A 169 14.38 9.36 9.09
C ALA A 169 14.66 9.29 7.60
N ASN A 170 13.96 10.08 6.82
CA ASN A 170 14.28 10.26 5.41
C ASN A 170 14.27 11.74 5.04
N ILE A 171 15.06 12.09 4.03
CA ILE A 171 15.10 13.40 3.43
C ILE A 171 15.10 13.27 1.91
N ASN A 172 14.25 14.03 1.27
CA ASN A 172 14.16 14.17 -0.18
C ASN A 172 14.42 15.62 -0.56
N LEU A 173 15.36 15.82 -1.42
CA LEU A 173 15.66 17.11 -2.04
C LEU A 173 15.36 16.99 -3.53
N HIS A 174 14.43 17.79 -4.02
CA HIS A 174 14.18 17.93 -5.45
C HIS A 174 14.55 19.36 -5.90
N SER A 175 15.47 19.49 -6.84
CA SER A 175 15.86 20.77 -7.42
C SER A 175 16.04 20.63 -8.93
N GLY A 176 15.01 21.00 -9.69
CA GLY A 176 15.00 20.97 -11.15
C GLY A 176 15.24 19.58 -11.74
N ARG A 177 16.50 19.28 -12.11
CA ARG A 177 16.92 18.00 -12.68
C ARG A 177 17.59 17.05 -11.69
N VAL A 178 17.78 17.49 -10.47
CA VAL A 178 18.49 16.73 -9.44
C VAL A 178 17.52 16.28 -8.37
N ASP A 179 17.47 14.97 -8.18
CA ASP A 179 16.78 14.34 -7.07
C ASP A 179 17.82 13.73 -6.14
N PHE A 180 17.82 14.17 -4.90
CA PHE A 180 18.63 13.59 -3.84
C PHE A 180 17.72 12.96 -2.80
N TYR A 181 17.97 11.71 -2.49
CA TYR A 181 17.28 10.96 -1.44
C TYR A 181 18.29 10.40 -0.46
N ALA A 182 18.06 10.63 0.82
CA ALA A 182 18.80 9.99 1.89
C ALA A 182 17.81 9.42 2.93
N SER A 183 18.10 8.24 3.43
CA SER A 183 17.36 7.63 4.51
C SER A 183 18.31 7.03 5.54
N ALA A 184 17.93 7.15 6.80
CA ALA A 184 18.61 6.51 7.91
C ALA A 184 17.57 5.77 8.75
N TRP A 185 17.88 4.58 9.16
CA TRP A 185 17.02 3.76 10.01
C TRP A 185 17.88 2.96 11.00
N GLY A 186 17.26 2.57 12.08
CA GLY A 186 17.90 1.73 13.08
C GLY A 186 16.88 0.86 13.78
N SER A 187 17.36 -0.23 14.36
CA SER A 187 16.58 -1.09 15.23
C SER A 187 17.37 -1.30 16.51
N PHE A 188 16.77 -0.96 17.64
CA PHE A 188 17.34 -1.14 18.96
C PHE A 188 16.34 -1.91 19.81
N GLY A 189 16.77 -2.98 20.43
CA GLY A 189 15.88 -3.75 21.29
C GLY A 189 16.61 -4.86 22.00
N LYS A 190 15.93 -5.42 22.99
CA LYS A 190 16.36 -6.59 23.72
C LYS A 190 15.29 -7.66 23.54
N ASP A 191 15.71 -8.78 22.97
CA ASP A 191 14.88 -9.97 22.86
C ASP A 191 15.38 -10.95 23.93
N GLU A 192 14.56 -11.29 24.92
CA GLU A 192 14.84 -12.37 25.85
C GLU A 192 14.20 -13.66 25.32
N THR A 193 15.02 -14.54 24.80
CA THR A 193 14.57 -15.88 24.44
C THR A 193 14.70 -16.80 25.64
N THR A 194 13.58 -17.09 26.31
CA THR A 194 13.57 -18.10 27.36
C THR A 194 13.36 -19.47 26.74
N THR A 195 14.41 -20.23 26.54
CA THR A 195 14.33 -21.65 26.15
C THR A 195 14.08 -22.48 27.41
N GLY A 196 12.81 -22.73 27.71
CA GLY A 196 12.42 -23.64 28.80
C GLY A 196 12.32 -25.08 28.30
N GLU A 197 13.28 -25.91 28.66
CA GLU A 197 13.18 -27.36 28.47
C GLU A 197 12.39 -27.96 29.64
N GLN A 198 11.13 -28.31 29.41
CA GLN A 198 10.31 -29.03 30.40
C GLN A 198 10.54 -30.56 30.24
N THR A 199 11.43 -31.11 31.03
CA THR A 199 11.58 -32.56 31.15
C THR A 199 10.52 -33.09 32.12
N ARG A 200 9.51 -33.77 31.62
CA ARG A 200 8.49 -34.45 32.43
C ARG A 200 8.98 -35.86 32.78
N TYR A 201 9.31 -36.09 34.02
CA TYR A 201 9.58 -37.44 34.50
C TYR A 201 8.24 -38.11 34.87
N GLU A 202 7.88 -39.16 34.13
CA GLU A 202 6.85 -40.09 34.58
C GLU A 202 7.46 -41.02 35.63
N ALA A 203 6.93 -40.96 36.85
CA ALA A 203 7.26 -41.94 37.87
C ALA A 203 6.63 -43.28 37.48
N ALA A 204 7.46 -44.26 37.25
CA ALA A 204 7.01 -45.64 37.09
C ALA A 204 6.48 -46.16 38.42
N ASP A 205 5.18 -46.34 38.50
CA ASP A 205 4.56 -47.10 39.62
C ASP A 205 4.96 -48.57 39.52
N LYS A 206 5.52 -49.07 40.60
CA LYS A 206 5.72 -50.51 40.87
C LYS A 206 4.50 -51.04 41.59
#